data_79f990e2ba704e3a3814dcc5662e74f2
#
_entry.id   79f990e2ba704e3a3814dcc5662e74f2
#
_cell.length_a   1.000
_cell.length_b   1.000
_cell.length_c   1.000
_cell.angle_alpha   90.00
_cell.angle_beta   90.00
_cell.angle_gamma   90.00
#
_symmetry.space_group_name_H-M   'P 1'
#
loop_
_entity.id
_entity.type
_entity.pdbx_description
1 polymer ?
#
loop_
_entity_poly.entity_id
_entity_poly.type
_entity_poly.pdbx_seq_one_letter_code
_entity_poly.pdbx_strand_id
1 'polypeptide(L)'
;MSGQYRKYCDVNFSFVAFDAAPTGTPNTWEHVNGHTYYYGSDGKAVKWSQKIEGSWYYFDGLSRMVEGWVTWNADGTKSYFEPGSGKARVGWQTIGGKRYYFSPATGRSLRWSQKIEGSWYYFDGLSRMVEGWVTWNADGTKSYFEPGSGKARVGWQTIGGKRYYFSPATGRSLRWRQHIDGYLFYFNGASVMQSGWIIWSEDGRKSYFEPSTGRAASGWQTIAGKRYYFDSTTGKALVGTHIIDGEKYLFGNDAALINGDSTIEYEPTGVSLNTMAKKELDSCPTSLGYTQSQITNSMNPSTYATSSRQFYQFAQLNKGYSGLFSADQLNAFIASTAKGRSGALMGTGQYFIDAARLYGVNEVYLLAHAIVESGWGTSTLAKGYAYDGKTAVAGKVWPKGTYYNFYGIGAYDSSPLSGGRAMAIKQGWYSREKAIAGAARWIADNYLSNSHGQNTLYKMRWNYMSFSRYGKIEHQYATDRQWATTIGGVMSDIYTSVGINQKKSTLTFLVPTYL
;
A
#
# COMPACT_ATOMS: atom_id res chain seq x y z
N MET A 1 9.41 76.39 52.39
CA MET A 1 10.79 76.10 52.89
C MET A 1 11.65 75.69 51.71
N SER A 2 12.62 76.51 51.48
CA SER A 2 13.88 76.43 50.76
C SER A 2 13.95 75.62 49.49
N GLY A 3 13.92 76.36 48.40
CA GLY A 3 14.39 75.96 47.12
C GLY A 3 15.94 75.85 47.07
N GLN A 4 16.44 74.93 46.28
CA GLN A 4 17.77 74.99 45.77
C GLN A 4 17.76 75.02 44.26
N TYR A 5 18.05 76.13 43.68
CA TYR A 5 18.40 76.27 42.26
C TYR A 5 19.70 75.56 41.99
N ARG A 6 19.71 74.57 41.08
CA ARG A 6 20.93 74.06 40.47
C ARG A 6 21.24 74.90 39.23
N LYS A 7 22.39 75.43 39.18
CA LYS A 7 23.00 76.10 38.04
C LYS A 7 23.10 75.13 36.88
N TYR A 8 22.59 75.51 35.74
CA TYR A 8 22.84 74.85 34.46
C TYR A 8 24.26 75.27 34.04
N CYS A 9 25.12 74.26 33.79
CA CYS A 9 26.38 74.48 33.09
C CYS A 9 26.05 74.76 31.63
N ASP A 10 26.50 75.85 31.10
CA ASP A 10 26.58 76.15 29.70
C ASP A 10 27.47 75.11 29.01
N VAL A 11 26.85 74.10 28.36
CA VAL A 11 27.58 73.23 27.42
C VAL A 11 27.58 74.00 26.10
N ASN A 12 28.65 74.59 25.73
CA ASN A 12 28.87 75.04 24.36
C ASN A 12 28.85 73.87 23.44
N PHE A 13 27.66 73.65 22.81
CA PHE A 13 27.60 72.82 21.62
C PHE A 13 28.25 73.57 20.48
N SER A 14 29.53 73.26 20.21
CA SER A 14 30.11 73.57 18.93
C SER A 14 29.39 72.69 17.94
N PHE A 15 28.48 73.27 17.14
CA PHE A 15 28.01 72.63 15.94
C PHE A 15 29.24 72.36 15.07
N VAL A 16 29.67 71.12 15.02
CA VAL A 16 30.53 70.67 13.93
C VAL A 16 29.67 70.87 12.69
N ALA A 17 30.01 71.85 11.87
CA ALA A 17 29.39 72.05 10.60
C ALA A 17 29.48 70.69 9.87
N PHE A 18 28.36 70.15 9.43
CA PHE A 18 28.39 69.03 8.50
C PHE A 18 29.19 69.54 7.31
N ASP A 19 30.39 69.00 7.12
CA ASP A 19 31.24 69.35 5.99
C ASP A 19 30.40 69.18 4.74
N ALA A 20 30.21 70.30 4.03
CA ALA A 20 29.61 70.25 2.68
C ALA A 20 30.43 69.25 1.88
N ALA A 21 29.74 68.39 1.10
CA ALA A 21 30.44 67.44 0.26
C ALA A 21 31.56 68.17 -0.50
N PRO A 22 32.79 67.63 -0.46
CA PRO A 22 33.92 68.34 -1.08
C PRO A 22 33.64 68.61 -2.55
N THR A 23 34.05 69.78 -3.03
CA THR A 23 33.98 70.17 -4.46
C THR A 23 35.35 70.06 -5.08
N GLY A 24 35.44 69.57 -6.31
CA GLY A 24 36.67 69.35 -7.03
C GLY A 24 36.49 69.47 -8.54
N THR A 25 37.51 69.10 -9.27
CA THR A 25 37.49 69.12 -10.73
C THR A 25 36.40 68.14 -11.27
N PRO A 26 35.47 68.55 -12.13
CA PRO A 26 34.47 67.68 -12.67
C PRO A 26 35.02 66.43 -13.36
N ASN A 27 34.38 65.28 -13.12
CA ASN A 27 34.70 63.94 -13.69
C ASN A 27 36.14 63.46 -13.33
N THR A 28 36.64 63.81 -12.15
CA THR A 28 37.97 63.38 -11.69
C THR A 28 37.94 62.65 -10.38
N TRP A 29 38.97 61.84 -10.17
CA TRP A 29 39.25 61.15 -8.91
C TRP A 29 40.24 61.99 -8.10
N GLU A 30 40.00 62.13 -6.80
CA GLU A 30 40.94 62.75 -5.90
C GLU A 30 41.11 61.92 -4.62
N HIS A 31 42.34 61.92 -4.09
CA HIS A 31 42.65 61.28 -2.79
C HIS A 31 42.99 62.38 -1.78
N VAL A 32 42.09 62.54 -0.82
CA VAL A 32 42.22 63.63 0.18
C VAL A 32 42.07 63.05 1.58
N ASN A 33 43.01 63.35 2.48
CA ASN A 33 42.99 62.93 3.89
C ASN A 33 42.76 61.44 4.10
N GLY A 34 43.41 60.61 3.26
CA GLY A 34 43.28 59.14 3.35
C GLY A 34 41.97 58.56 2.77
N HIS A 35 41.14 59.37 2.10
CA HIS A 35 39.90 58.95 1.44
C HIS A 35 39.92 59.29 -0.03
N THR A 36 39.33 58.41 -0.85
CA THR A 36 39.19 58.63 -2.30
C THR A 36 37.76 59.13 -2.60
N TYR A 37 37.68 60.17 -3.39
CA TYR A 37 36.44 60.83 -3.86
C TYR A 37 36.38 60.81 -5.38
N TYR A 38 35.18 60.86 -5.91
CA TYR A 38 34.91 61.12 -7.34
C TYR A 38 33.97 62.29 -7.45
N TYR A 39 34.30 63.24 -8.28
CA TYR A 39 33.48 64.42 -8.53
C TYR A 39 32.68 64.22 -9.80
N GLY A 40 31.36 64.44 -9.70
CA GLY A 40 30.45 64.36 -10.87
C GLY A 40 30.67 65.51 -11.82
N SER A 41 29.88 65.55 -12.90
CA SER A 41 29.95 66.60 -13.92
C SER A 41 29.62 68.01 -13.39
N ASP A 42 29.04 68.09 -12.20
CA ASP A 42 28.72 69.31 -11.48
C ASP A 42 29.85 69.71 -10.49
N GLY A 43 30.93 68.97 -10.45
CA GLY A 43 32.06 69.22 -9.54
C GLY A 43 31.79 68.86 -8.07
N LYS A 44 30.66 68.22 -7.77
CA LYS A 44 30.34 67.75 -6.42
C LYS A 44 30.75 66.29 -6.23
N ALA A 45 31.25 65.96 -5.05
CA ALA A 45 31.55 64.58 -4.71
C ALA A 45 30.31 63.72 -4.70
N VAL A 46 30.34 62.60 -5.43
CA VAL A 46 29.22 61.70 -5.60
C VAL A 46 29.00 60.86 -4.36
N LYS A 47 27.75 60.36 -4.20
CA LYS A 47 27.33 59.46 -3.10
C LYS A 47 26.68 58.21 -3.66
N TRP A 48 26.67 57.17 -2.84
CA TRP A 48 26.00 55.91 -3.10
C TRP A 48 26.55 55.15 -4.31
N SER A 49 25.75 54.28 -4.95
CA SER A 49 26.18 53.50 -6.10
C SER A 49 26.35 54.37 -7.33
N GLN A 50 27.53 54.37 -7.93
CA GLN A 50 27.84 55.09 -9.15
C GLN A 50 28.48 54.14 -10.18
N LYS A 51 28.13 54.32 -11.46
CA LYS A 51 28.80 53.63 -12.55
C LYS A 51 29.72 54.61 -13.27
N ILE A 52 31.01 54.43 -13.06
CA ILE A 52 32.08 55.33 -13.59
C ILE A 52 32.92 54.50 -14.53
N GLU A 53 33.05 54.96 -15.79
CA GLU A 53 33.84 54.29 -16.83
C GLU A 53 33.49 52.77 -16.93
N GLY A 54 32.18 52.44 -16.88
CA GLY A 54 31.69 51.07 -17.02
C GLY A 54 31.77 50.22 -15.78
N SER A 55 32.46 50.64 -14.70
CA SER A 55 32.60 49.94 -13.46
C SER A 55 31.69 50.51 -12.35
N TRP A 56 31.15 49.64 -11.49
CA TRP A 56 30.37 50.07 -10.33
C TRP A 56 31.30 50.42 -9.15
N TYR A 57 30.99 51.53 -8.45
CA TYR A 57 31.60 51.98 -7.23
C TYR A 57 30.54 52.31 -6.20
N TYR A 58 30.93 52.37 -4.94
CA TYR A 58 30.05 52.81 -3.85
C TYR A 58 30.74 53.86 -3.01
N PHE A 59 30.03 54.93 -2.74
CA PHE A 59 30.45 56.01 -1.90
C PHE A 59 29.53 56.11 -0.68
N ASP A 60 30.06 56.33 0.48
CA ASP A 60 29.29 56.47 1.72
C ASP A 60 28.52 57.82 1.80
N GLY A 61 27.79 58.04 2.90
CA GLY A 61 27.07 59.29 3.15
C GLY A 61 27.95 60.55 3.20
N LEU A 62 29.27 60.36 3.37
CA LEU A 62 30.27 61.44 3.35
C LEU A 62 31.02 61.51 2.00
N SER A 63 30.50 60.85 0.96
CA SER A 63 31.09 60.79 -0.39
C SER A 63 32.44 60.07 -0.47
N ARG A 64 32.85 59.31 0.55
CA ARG A 64 34.10 58.56 0.54
C ARG A 64 33.91 57.23 -0.17
N MET A 65 34.83 56.87 -1.08
CA MET A 65 34.83 55.58 -1.75
C MET A 65 34.93 54.44 -0.72
N VAL A 66 34.06 53.44 -0.87
CA VAL A 66 34.02 52.29 0.03
C VAL A 66 34.68 51.10 -0.64
N GLU A 67 35.49 50.39 0.12
CA GLU A 67 36.16 49.15 -0.27
C GLU A 67 35.65 47.98 0.57
N GLY A 68 35.82 46.74 0.09
CA GLY A 68 35.36 45.52 0.76
C GLY A 68 33.89 45.25 0.63
N TRP A 69 33.29 44.64 1.63
CA TRP A 69 31.89 44.20 1.60
C TRP A 69 30.90 45.32 1.92
N VAL A 70 29.91 45.48 1.08
CA VAL A 70 28.72 46.28 1.35
C VAL A 70 27.48 45.38 1.31
N THR A 71 26.65 45.43 2.36
CA THR A 71 25.38 44.71 2.45
C THR A 71 24.23 45.68 2.17
N TRP A 72 23.36 45.34 1.24
CA TRP A 72 22.20 46.14 0.85
C TRP A 72 21.01 45.81 1.76
N ASN A 73 20.59 46.75 2.59
CA ASN A 73 19.56 46.54 3.60
C ASN A 73 18.19 46.20 2.98
N ALA A 74 17.88 46.65 1.76
CA ALA A 74 16.61 46.44 1.11
C ALA A 74 16.32 44.96 0.79
N ASP A 75 17.34 44.19 0.44
CA ASP A 75 17.19 42.80 -0.01
C ASP A 75 18.22 41.83 0.59
N GLY A 76 19.16 42.34 1.39
CA GLY A 76 20.24 41.59 2.01
C GLY A 76 21.28 41.03 1.01
N THR A 77 21.24 41.46 -0.25
CA THR A 77 22.31 41.16 -1.23
C THR A 77 23.60 41.89 -0.83
N LYS A 78 24.72 41.53 -1.43
CA LYS A 78 26.02 42.10 -1.12
C LYS A 78 26.74 42.55 -2.38
N SER A 79 27.59 43.54 -2.26
CA SER A 79 28.63 43.87 -3.26
C SER A 79 29.99 43.77 -2.63
N TYR A 80 30.99 43.47 -3.42
CA TYR A 80 32.39 43.49 -2.97
C TYR A 80 33.18 44.47 -3.84
N PHE A 81 33.66 45.50 -3.20
CA PHE A 81 34.48 46.53 -3.83
C PHE A 81 35.95 46.23 -3.58
N GLU A 82 36.73 46.14 -4.64
CA GLU A 82 38.11 45.67 -4.58
C GLU A 82 38.99 46.65 -3.81
N PRO A 83 39.74 46.16 -2.81
CA PRO A 83 40.68 47.01 -2.08
C PRO A 83 41.68 47.68 -3.02
N GLY A 84 41.96 48.97 -2.79
CA GLY A 84 42.87 49.81 -3.55
C GLY A 84 42.26 50.43 -4.81
N SER A 85 41.25 49.75 -5.46
CA SER A 85 40.60 50.28 -6.67
C SER A 85 39.16 50.75 -6.46
N GLY A 86 38.48 50.25 -5.42
CA GLY A 86 37.06 50.50 -5.18
C GLY A 86 36.12 49.97 -6.25
N LYS A 87 36.59 49.22 -7.24
CA LYS A 87 35.75 48.65 -8.31
C LYS A 87 34.94 47.47 -7.79
N ALA A 88 33.65 47.48 -8.04
CA ALA A 88 32.82 46.32 -7.72
C ALA A 88 33.25 45.10 -8.55
N ARG A 89 33.47 43.97 -7.88
CA ARG A 89 33.69 42.70 -8.55
C ARG A 89 32.36 42.23 -9.16
N VAL A 90 32.43 41.71 -10.38
CA VAL A 90 31.27 41.15 -11.13
C VAL A 90 31.57 39.73 -11.60
N GLY A 91 30.52 38.99 -11.98
CA GLY A 91 30.64 37.60 -12.40
C GLY A 91 31.01 36.67 -11.23
N TRP A 92 31.62 35.54 -11.56
CA TRP A 92 32.07 34.55 -10.58
C TRP A 92 33.29 35.06 -9.80
N GLN A 93 33.21 35.03 -8.48
CA GLN A 93 34.27 35.45 -7.58
C GLN A 93 34.45 34.48 -6.42
N THR A 94 35.68 34.24 -6.02
CA THR A 94 36.02 33.52 -4.76
C THR A 94 36.60 34.48 -3.77
N ILE A 95 35.91 34.73 -2.68
CA ILE A 95 36.30 35.67 -1.64
C ILE A 95 36.24 34.96 -0.28
N GLY A 96 37.34 34.95 0.44
CA GLY A 96 37.42 34.24 1.73
C GLY A 96 37.10 32.75 1.63
N GLY A 97 37.51 32.09 0.55
CA GLY A 97 37.28 30.66 0.31
C GLY A 97 35.82 30.30 -0.02
N LYS A 98 34.93 31.28 -0.18
CA LYS A 98 33.55 31.10 -0.59
C LYS A 98 33.30 31.62 -1.98
N ARG A 99 32.46 30.95 -2.78
CA ARG A 99 32.18 31.34 -4.16
C ARG A 99 30.89 32.14 -4.22
N TYR A 100 30.91 33.22 -4.98
CA TYR A 100 29.80 34.16 -5.19
C TYR A 100 29.63 34.44 -6.69
N TYR A 101 28.44 34.91 -7.05
CA TYR A 101 28.22 35.50 -8.37
C TYR A 101 27.61 36.88 -8.19
N PHE A 102 28.30 37.88 -8.74
CA PHE A 102 27.82 39.26 -8.76
C PHE A 102 27.29 39.62 -10.13
N SER A 103 26.08 40.12 -10.16
CA SER A 103 25.43 40.53 -11.41
C SER A 103 26.28 41.58 -12.15
N PRO A 104 26.66 41.37 -13.41
CA PRO A 104 27.36 42.39 -14.19
C PRO A 104 26.54 43.67 -14.38
N ALA A 105 25.21 43.57 -14.35
CA ALA A 105 24.30 44.70 -14.52
C ALA A 105 24.26 45.60 -13.26
N THR A 106 24.43 45.05 -12.06
CA THR A 106 24.19 45.78 -10.81
C THR A 106 25.35 45.75 -9.82
N GLY A 107 26.38 44.92 -10.00
CA GLY A 107 27.45 44.68 -9.05
C GLY A 107 26.99 43.98 -7.75
N ARG A 108 25.72 43.50 -7.67
CA ARG A 108 25.16 42.86 -6.49
C ARG A 108 25.24 41.34 -6.59
N SER A 109 25.45 40.68 -5.46
CA SER A 109 25.48 39.23 -5.37
C SER A 109 24.09 38.61 -5.59
N LEU A 110 24.08 37.43 -6.19
CA LEU A 110 22.83 36.66 -6.33
C LEU A 110 22.52 35.86 -5.06
N ARG A 111 21.23 35.58 -4.85
CA ARG A 111 20.69 34.75 -3.74
C ARG A 111 19.67 33.80 -4.29
N TRP A 112 19.47 32.68 -3.58
CA TRP A 112 18.49 31.65 -3.91
C TRP A 112 18.76 30.96 -5.25
N SER A 113 17.74 30.35 -5.87
CA SER A 113 17.89 29.69 -7.17
C SER A 113 18.08 30.70 -8.29
N GLN A 114 19.14 30.53 -9.05
CA GLN A 114 19.50 31.39 -10.17
C GLN A 114 19.93 30.56 -11.37
N LYS A 115 19.52 30.97 -12.56
CA LYS A 115 19.99 30.37 -13.82
C LYS A 115 21.07 31.26 -14.43
N ILE A 116 22.30 30.78 -14.45
CA ILE A 116 23.45 31.49 -14.98
C ILE A 116 24.01 30.67 -16.14
N GLU A 117 24.13 31.29 -17.32
CA GLU A 117 24.65 30.62 -18.54
C GLU A 117 24.00 29.25 -18.78
N GLY A 118 22.66 29.19 -18.67
CA GLY A 118 21.88 27.99 -18.92
C GLY A 118 21.86 26.95 -17.81
N SER A 119 22.70 27.08 -16.77
CA SER A 119 22.76 26.14 -15.64
C SER A 119 22.11 26.73 -14.38
N TRP A 120 21.44 25.88 -13.59
CA TRP A 120 20.89 26.27 -12.29
C TRP A 120 21.96 26.23 -11.20
N TYR A 121 21.95 27.26 -10.34
CA TYR A 121 22.77 27.39 -9.14
C TYR A 121 21.90 27.77 -7.95
N TYR A 122 22.40 27.52 -6.75
CA TYR A 122 21.76 27.97 -5.53
C TYR A 122 22.74 28.73 -4.66
N PHE A 123 22.32 29.90 -4.19
CA PHE A 123 23.06 30.71 -3.27
C PHE A 123 22.29 30.83 -1.95
N ASP A 124 22.96 30.70 -0.83
CA ASP A 124 22.36 30.80 0.49
C ASP A 124 21.93 32.23 0.85
N GLY A 125 21.38 32.42 2.06
CA GLY A 125 20.97 33.71 2.56
C GLY A 125 22.11 34.72 2.71
N LEU A 126 23.36 34.25 2.68
CA LEU A 126 24.58 35.08 2.69
C LEU A 126 25.21 35.24 1.30
N SER A 127 24.46 34.88 0.25
CA SER A 127 24.88 34.90 -1.17
C SER A 127 26.05 33.95 -1.51
N ARG A 128 26.35 32.96 -0.66
CA ARG A 128 27.39 31.98 -0.93
C ARG A 128 26.82 30.85 -1.81
N MET A 129 27.55 30.45 -2.85
CA MET A 129 27.21 29.30 -3.66
C MET A 129 27.14 28.03 -2.79
N VAL A 130 26.08 27.28 -2.94
CA VAL A 130 25.82 26.01 -2.23
C VAL A 130 26.15 24.83 -3.13
N GLU A 131 26.78 23.83 -2.56
CA GLU A 131 27.09 22.55 -3.18
C GLU A 131 26.40 21.39 -2.43
N GLY A 132 26.24 20.24 -3.08
CA GLY A 132 25.57 19.07 -2.52
C GLY A 132 24.05 19.16 -2.54
N TRP A 133 23.41 18.51 -1.56
CA TRP A 133 21.95 18.43 -1.48
C TRP A 133 21.31 19.68 -0.90
N VAL A 134 20.28 20.16 -1.58
CA VAL A 134 19.34 21.18 -1.07
C VAL A 134 17.93 20.57 -1.06
N THR A 135 17.25 20.64 0.08
CA THR A 135 15.84 20.20 0.21
C THR A 135 14.95 21.43 0.21
N TRP A 136 13.91 21.41 -0.61
CA TRP A 136 12.94 22.50 -0.74
C TRP A 136 11.79 22.28 0.24
N ASN A 137 11.67 23.12 1.25
CA ASN A 137 10.70 22.95 2.34
C ASN A 137 9.24 23.03 1.89
N ALA A 138 8.97 23.74 0.78
CA ALA A 138 7.59 23.90 0.29
C ALA A 138 6.95 22.59 -0.18
N ASP A 139 7.72 21.69 -0.78
CA ASP A 139 7.22 20.46 -1.39
C ASP A 139 8.06 19.22 -1.07
N GLY A 140 9.17 19.37 -0.31
CA GLY A 140 10.10 18.31 0.04
C GLY A 140 10.88 17.73 -1.13
N THR A 141 10.81 18.33 -2.33
CA THR A 141 11.69 17.98 -3.44
C THR A 141 13.14 18.37 -3.13
N LYS A 142 14.09 17.88 -3.91
CA LYS A 142 15.52 18.10 -3.69
C LYS A 142 16.20 18.56 -4.97
N SER A 143 17.28 19.30 -4.83
CA SER A 143 18.25 19.53 -5.90
C SER A 143 19.62 19.05 -5.45
N TYR A 144 20.46 18.68 -6.39
CA TYR A 144 21.84 18.32 -6.12
C TYR A 144 22.76 19.23 -6.94
N PHE A 145 23.56 20.01 -6.23
CA PHE A 145 24.52 20.93 -6.81
C PHE A 145 25.91 20.28 -6.78
N GLU A 146 26.51 20.15 -7.93
CA GLU A 146 27.75 19.40 -8.10
C GLU A 146 28.91 20.04 -7.33
N PRO A 147 29.63 19.26 -6.50
CA PRO A 147 30.80 19.77 -5.80
C PRO A 147 31.85 20.37 -6.76
N GLY A 148 32.45 21.49 -6.38
CA GLY A 148 33.43 22.23 -7.16
C GLY A 148 32.82 23.15 -8.22
N SER A 149 31.75 22.74 -8.91
CA SER A 149 31.14 23.59 -9.93
C SER A 149 29.91 24.36 -9.42
N GLY A 150 29.18 23.82 -8.46
CA GLY A 150 27.90 24.35 -7.97
C GLY A 150 26.75 24.24 -8.98
N LYS A 151 26.93 23.58 -10.12
CA LYS A 151 25.87 23.39 -11.12
C LYS A 151 24.85 22.36 -10.64
N ALA A 152 23.55 22.67 -10.74
CA ALA A 152 22.53 21.68 -10.47
C ALA A 152 22.59 20.54 -11.49
N ARG A 153 22.56 19.30 -11.02
CA ARG A 153 22.39 18.15 -11.86
C ARG A 153 20.94 18.09 -12.35
N VAL A 154 20.76 17.73 -13.62
CA VAL A 154 19.46 17.59 -14.29
C VAL A 154 19.37 16.24 -14.99
N GLY A 155 18.13 15.81 -15.34
CA GLY A 155 17.88 14.52 -15.95
C GLY A 155 18.14 13.36 -14.98
N TRP A 156 18.42 12.18 -15.53
CA TRP A 156 18.73 10.97 -14.76
C TRP A 156 20.09 11.06 -14.07
N GLN A 157 20.13 10.84 -12.76
CA GLN A 157 21.34 10.85 -11.95
C GLN A 157 21.37 9.69 -10.98
N THR A 158 22.56 9.13 -10.78
CA THR A 158 22.83 8.15 -9.70
C THR A 158 23.74 8.82 -8.68
N ILE A 159 23.23 9.00 -7.47
CA ILE A 159 23.96 9.69 -6.38
C ILE A 159 23.89 8.79 -5.13
N GLY A 160 25.03 8.40 -4.60
CA GLY A 160 25.09 7.50 -3.45
C GLY A 160 24.38 6.15 -3.70
N GLY A 161 24.51 5.58 -4.91
CA GLY A 161 23.90 4.32 -5.32
C GLY A 161 22.37 4.37 -5.53
N LYS A 162 21.75 5.54 -5.35
CA LYS A 162 20.30 5.74 -5.56
C LYS A 162 20.05 6.53 -6.84
N ARG A 163 19.01 6.17 -7.58
CA ARG A 163 18.65 6.80 -8.85
C ARG A 163 17.59 7.86 -8.65
N TYR A 164 17.80 9.02 -9.26
CA TYR A 164 16.94 10.21 -9.20
C TYR A 164 16.70 10.74 -10.61
N TYR A 165 15.63 11.51 -10.78
CA TYR A 165 15.44 12.35 -11.95
C TYR A 165 15.21 13.79 -11.51
N PHE A 166 16.03 14.71 -12.04
CA PHE A 166 15.89 16.13 -11.79
C PHE A 166 15.33 16.81 -13.03
N SER A 167 14.26 17.56 -12.86
CA SER A 167 13.64 18.30 -13.96
C SER A 167 14.64 19.27 -14.63
N PRO A 168 14.86 19.18 -15.95
CA PRO A 168 15.69 20.13 -16.65
C PRO A 168 15.18 21.58 -16.54
N ALA A 169 13.87 21.75 -16.40
CA ALA A 169 13.23 23.05 -16.26
C ALA A 169 13.52 23.74 -14.92
N THR A 170 13.67 22.98 -13.83
CA THR A 170 13.72 23.54 -12.47
C THR A 170 14.95 23.11 -11.67
N GLY A 171 15.69 22.09 -12.11
CA GLY A 171 16.76 21.46 -11.32
C GLY A 171 16.28 20.71 -10.07
N ARG A 172 14.96 20.49 -9.92
CA ARG A 172 14.35 19.80 -8.77
C ARG A 172 14.06 18.35 -9.07
N SER A 173 14.23 17.49 -8.07
CA SER A 173 13.93 16.07 -8.16
C SER A 173 12.43 15.81 -8.31
N LEU A 174 12.06 14.76 -9.04
CA LEU A 174 10.68 14.31 -9.16
C LEU A 174 10.29 13.39 -7.99
N ARG A 175 8.99 13.33 -7.68
CA ARG A 175 8.38 12.48 -6.65
C ARG A 175 7.10 11.86 -7.21
N TRP A 176 6.71 10.73 -6.62
CA TRP A 176 5.49 10.01 -6.94
C TRP A 176 5.49 9.46 -8.38
N ARG A 177 4.33 9.24 -8.96
CA ARG A 177 4.18 8.77 -10.35
C ARG A 177 4.53 9.88 -11.33
N GLN A 178 5.44 9.61 -12.26
CA GLN A 178 5.92 10.57 -13.26
C GLN A 178 6.08 9.90 -14.62
N HIS A 179 5.64 10.56 -15.68
CA HIS A 179 5.95 10.17 -17.04
C HIS A 179 7.21 10.90 -17.51
N ILE A 180 8.20 10.13 -17.93
CA ILE A 180 9.48 10.62 -18.45
C ILE A 180 9.74 9.88 -19.74
N ASP A 181 9.92 10.61 -20.84
CA ASP A 181 10.18 10.05 -22.17
C ASP A 181 9.15 8.96 -22.58
N GLY A 182 7.87 9.17 -22.26
CA GLY A 182 6.77 8.25 -22.60
C GLY A 182 6.61 7.04 -21.67
N TYR A 183 7.46 6.88 -20.66
CA TYR A 183 7.38 5.79 -19.70
C TYR A 183 6.98 6.27 -18.30
N LEU A 184 6.21 5.46 -17.61
CA LEU A 184 5.82 5.73 -16.22
C LEU A 184 6.91 5.23 -15.26
N PHE A 185 7.29 6.11 -14.31
CA PHE A 185 8.21 5.82 -13.21
C PHE A 185 7.57 6.16 -11.87
N TYR A 186 8.09 5.60 -10.80
CA TYR A 186 7.68 5.94 -9.44
C TYR A 186 8.89 6.32 -8.59
N PHE A 187 8.78 7.46 -7.93
CA PHE A 187 9.76 7.97 -6.98
C PHE A 187 9.10 8.08 -5.60
N ASN A 188 9.77 7.64 -4.57
CA ASN A 188 9.25 7.73 -3.20
C ASN A 188 9.28 9.18 -2.65
N GLY A 189 8.85 9.35 -1.39
CA GLY A 189 8.87 10.65 -0.71
C GLY A 189 10.26 11.30 -0.57
N ALA A 190 11.34 10.50 -0.66
CA ALA A 190 12.71 10.98 -0.69
C ALA A 190 13.24 11.24 -2.11
N SER A 191 12.37 11.22 -3.13
CA SER A 191 12.68 11.37 -4.57
C SER A 191 13.54 10.25 -5.16
N VAL A 192 13.66 9.11 -4.48
CA VAL A 192 14.42 7.95 -4.98
C VAL A 192 13.53 7.13 -5.89
N MET A 193 14.01 6.82 -7.11
CA MET A 193 13.32 5.92 -8.03
C MET A 193 13.11 4.55 -7.37
N GLN A 194 11.92 4.02 -7.48
CA GLN A 194 11.54 2.71 -6.97
C GLN A 194 11.50 1.67 -8.09
N SER A 195 11.72 0.41 -7.74
CA SER A 195 11.57 -0.75 -8.62
C SER A 195 10.94 -1.91 -7.86
N GLY A 196 10.51 -2.95 -8.59
CA GLY A 196 9.78 -4.07 -8.03
C GLY A 196 8.29 -3.76 -7.85
N TRP A 197 7.63 -4.50 -6.97
CA TRP A 197 6.20 -4.34 -6.69
C TRP A 197 5.91 -3.13 -5.80
N ILE A 198 4.97 -2.30 -6.23
CA ILE A 198 4.40 -1.19 -5.46
C ILE A 198 2.92 -1.46 -5.28
N ILE A 199 2.46 -1.45 -4.03
CA ILE A 199 1.03 -1.58 -3.67
C ILE A 199 0.51 -0.18 -3.40
N TRP A 200 -0.58 0.19 -4.07
CA TRP A 200 -1.19 1.51 -3.95
C TRP A 200 -2.20 1.53 -2.80
N SER A 201 -2.00 2.43 -1.85
CA SER A 201 -2.85 2.56 -0.66
C SER A 201 -4.28 2.99 -0.98
N GLU A 202 -4.49 3.65 -2.11
CA GLU A 202 -5.79 4.17 -2.52
C GLU A 202 -6.79 3.07 -2.93
N ASP A 203 -6.33 1.94 -3.48
CA ASP A 203 -7.20 0.88 -4.00
C ASP A 203 -6.67 -0.55 -3.77
N GLY A 204 -5.54 -0.70 -3.08
CA GLY A 204 -4.88 -1.99 -2.85
C GLY A 204 -4.30 -2.67 -4.10
N ARG A 205 -4.47 -2.07 -5.29
CA ARG A 205 -3.92 -2.58 -6.55
C ARG A 205 -2.41 -2.37 -6.58
N LYS A 206 -1.73 -3.09 -7.44
CA LYS A 206 -0.28 -3.04 -7.51
C LYS A 206 0.23 -2.76 -8.92
N SER A 207 1.40 -2.15 -9.00
CA SER A 207 2.19 -1.98 -10.22
C SER A 207 3.55 -2.64 -10.04
N TYR A 208 4.17 -3.01 -11.13
CA TYR A 208 5.53 -3.53 -11.13
C TYR A 208 6.44 -2.60 -11.92
N PHE A 209 7.52 -2.18 -11.30
CA PHE A 209 8.55 -1.36 -11.93
C PHE A 209 9.80 -2.21 -12.15
N GLU A 210 10.23 -2.31 -13.39
CA GLU A 210 11.35 -3.18 -13.78
C GLU A 210 12.64 -2.82 -13.02
N PRO A 211 13.30 -3.78 -12.36
CA PRO A 211 14.51 -3.52 -11.58
C PRO A 211 15.65 -2.88 -12.36
N SER A 212 15.82 -3.25 -13.62
CA SER A 212 16.90 -2.76 -14.48
C SER A 212 16.68 -1.35 -14.99
N THR A 213 15.44 -0.97 -15.29
CA THR A 213 15.09 0.31 -15.93
C THR A 213 14.34 1.26 -15.01
N GLY A 214 13.57 0.75 -14.06
CA GLY A 214 12.61 1.50 -13.24
C GLY A 214 11.31 1.84 -13.99
N ARG A 215 11.10 1.35 -15.22
CA ARG A 215 9.89 1.58 -15.99
C ARG A 215 8.75 0.74 -15.46
N ALA A 216 7.54 1.30 -15.42
CA ALA A 216 6.35 0.52 -15.11
C ALA A 216 6.13 -0.55 -16.18
N ALA A 217 5.80 -1.75 -15.73
CA ALA A 217 5.34 -2.82 -16.60
C ALA A 217 4.03 -2.42 -17.29
N SER A 218 3.86 -2.85 -18.54
CA SER A 218 2.68 -2.61 -19.37
C SER A 218 2.36 -3.86 -20.18
N GLY A 219 1.06 -4.13 -20.41
CA GLY A 219 0.61 -5.31 -21.14
C GLY A 219 0.96 -6.61 -20.41
N TRP A 220 1.12 -7.69 -21.18
CA TRP A 220 1.46 -9.01 -20.65
C TRP A 220 2.89 -9.07 -20.12
N GLN A 221 3.06 -9.53 -18.88
CA GLN A 221 4.36 -9.74 -18.23
C GLN A 221 4.39 -11.05 -17.46
N THR A 222 5.54 -11.72 -17.46
CA THR A 222 5.79 -12.88 -16.60
C THR A 222 6.80 -12.50 -15.52
N ILE A 223 6.38 -12.53 -14.27
CA ILE A 223 7.20 -12.11 -13.11
C ILE A 223 7.21 -13.27 -12.11
N ALA A 224 8.37 -13.76 -11.76
CA ALA A 224 8.55 -14.90 -10.85
C ALA A 224 7.67 -16.12 -11.24
N GLY A 225 7.58 -16.44 -12.53
CA GLY A 225 6.84 -17.59 -13.05
C GLY A 225 5.32 -17.39 -13.14
N LYS A 226 4.77 -16.27 -12.63
CA LYS A 226 3.35 -15.92 -12.76
C LYS A 226 3.14 -14.90 -13.86
N ARG A 227 2.01 -15.03 -14.58
CA ARG A 227 1.65 -14.14 -15.69
C ARG A 227 0.69 -13.05 -15.19
N TYR A 228 0.94 -11.81 -15.61
CA TYR A 228 0.16 -10.61 -15.24
C TYR A 228 -0.17 -9.80 -16.49
N TYR A 229 -1.20 -8.97 -16.40
CA TYR A 229 -1.46 -7.94 -17.39
C TYR A 229 -1.55 -6.59 -16.71
N PHE A 230 -0.78 -5.63 -17.22
CA PHE A 230 -0.73 -4.27 -16.68
C PHE A 230 -1.43 -3.31 -17.64
N ASP A 231 -2.35 -2.53 -17.11
CA ASP A 231 -3.02 -1.46 -17.83
C ASP A 231 -1.98 -0.42 -18.29
N SER A 232 -1.97 -0.11 -19.60
CA SER A 232 -0.94 0.74 -20.20
C SER A 232 -1.02 2.21 -19.76
N THR A 233 -2.19 2.67 -19.31
CA THR A 233 -2.40 4.05 -18.87
C THR A 233 -2.02 4.26 -17.41
N THR A 234 -2.44 3.33 -16.56
CA THR A 234 -2.26 3.44 -15.10
C THR A 234 -1.02 2.71 -14.57
N GLY A 235 -0.46 1.78 -15.36
CA GLY A 235 0.59 0.86 -14.91
C GLY A 235 0.14 -0.11 -13.83
N LYS A 236 -1.17 -0.22 -13.54
CA LYS A 236 -1.71 -1.11 -12.51
C LYS A 236 -2.01 -2.49 -13.09
N ALA A 237 -1.67 -3.55 -12.34
CA ALA A 237 -2.02 -4.92 -12.71
C ALA A 237 -3.54 -5.12 -12.60
N LEU A 238 -4.10 -5.87 -13.56
CA LEU A 238 -5.51 -6.22 -13.57
C LEU A 238 -5.83 -7.25 -12.49
N VAL A 239 -7.03 -7.14 -11.93
CA VAL A 239 -7.63 -8.11 -10.99
C VAL A 239 -9.07 -8.39 -11.40
N GLY A 240 -9.56 -9.62 -11.18
CA GLY A 240 -10.90 -10.03 -11.61
C GLY A 240 -10.96 -10.38 -13.11
N THR A 241 -12.13 -10.30 -13.69
CA THR A 241 -12.38 -10.70 -15.08
C THR A 241 -12.21 -9.53 -16.05
N HIS A 242 -11.41 -9.72 -17.09
CA HIS A 242 -11.18 -8.73 -18.15
C HIS A 242 -11.21 -9.37 -19.53
N ILE A 243 -11.61 -8.59 -20.53
CA ILE A 243 -11.50 -8.94 -21.96
C ILE A 243 -10.27 -8.24 -22.50
N ILE A 244 -9.33 -9.00 -23.02
CA ILE A 244 -8.08 -8.50 -23.61
C ILE A 244 -7.98 -9.11 -25.01
N ASP A 245 -7.87 -8.30 -26.02
CA ASP A 245 -7.81 -8.73 -27.44
C ASP A 245 -8.96 -9.69 -27.84
N GLY A 246 -10.17 -9.43 -27.30
CA GLY A 246 -11.37 -10.25 -27.56
C GLY A 246 -11.49 -11.51 -26.70
N GLU A 247 -10.45 -11.91 -25.99
CA GLU A 247 -10.43 -13.08 -25.12
C GLU A 247 -10.66 -12.72 -23.65
N LYS A 248 -11.39 -13.60 -22.94
CA LYS A 248 -11.73 -13.41 -21.52
C LYS A 248 -10.65 -14.02 -20.62
N TYR A 249 -10.08 -13.19 -19.77
CA TYR A 249 -9.06 -13.58 -18.78
C TYR A 249 -9.55 -13.32 -17.36
N LEU A 250 -9.11 -14.14 -16.42
CA LEU A 250 -9.38 -13.99 -14.99
C LEU A 250 -8.05 -13.82 -14.25
N PHE A 251 -7.96 -12.75 -13.46
CA PHE A 251 -6.79 -12.48 -12.60
C PHE A 251 -7.21 -12.57 -11.14
N GLY A 252 -6.40 -13.24 -10.31
CA GLY A 252 -6.61 -13.35 -8.88
C GLY A 252 -6.45 -12.02 -8.15
N ASN A 253 -6.74 -12.01 -6.85
CA ASN A 253 -6.51 -10.82 -6.01
C ASN A 253 -5.02 -10.49 -5.85
N ASP A 254 -4.14 -11.46 -6.13
CA ASP A 254 -2.71 -11.21 -6.27
C ASP A 254 -2.34 -10.68 -7.67
N ALA A 255 -3.34 -10.34 -8.49
CA ALA A 255 -3.25 -9.90 -9.88
C ALA A 255 -2.59 -10.89 -10.83
N ALA A 256 -2.25 -12.12 -10.40
CA ALA A 256 -1.74 -13.14 -11.30
C ALA A 256 -2.87 -13.70 -12.17
N LEU A 257 -2.55 -13.97 -13.44
CA LEU A 257 -3.46 -14.68 -14.33
C LEU A 257 -3.72 -16.06 -13.74
N ILE A 258 -4.99 -16.37 -13.57
CA ILE A 258 -5.42 -17.70 -13.18
C ILE A 258 -5.39 -18.56 -14.45
N ASN A 259 -4.21 -19.16 -14.65
CA ASN A 259 -4.04 -20.18 -15.70
C ASN A 259 -4.21 -21.54 -15.04
N GLY A 260 -5.22 -22.24 -15.40
CA GLY A 260 -5.27 -23.65 -15.11
C GLY A 260 -6.68 -24.18 -15.20
N ASP A 261 -6.84 -25.21 -15.97
CA ASP A 261 -7.97 -26.12 -15.84
C ASP A 261 -7.87 -26.75 -14.45
N SER A 262 -9.03 -26.96 -13.82
CA SER A 262 -9.07 -27.77 -12.61
C SER A 262 -8.58 -29.17 -12.94
N THR A 263 -7.88 -29.77 -11.99
CA THR A 263 -7.43 -31.16 -12.08
C THR A 263 -8.51 -32.07 -11.51
N ILE A 264 -8.86 -33.13 -12.23
CA ILE A 264 -9.69 -34.21 -11.71
C ILE A 264 -8.79 -35.42 -11.47
N GLU A 265 -8.71 -35.83 -10.22
CA GLU A 265 -7.98 -37.02 -9.79
C GLU A 265 -9.00 -38.09 -9.36
N TYR A 266 -8.83 -39.33 -9.86
CA TYR A 266 -9.69 -40.45 -9.52
C TYR A 266 -9.03 -41.29 -8.43
N GLU A 267 -9.74 -41.46 -7.31
CA GLU A 267 -9.23 -42.19 -6.15
C GLU A 267 -9.96 -43.54 -5.99
N PRO A 268 -9.26 -44.68 -6.07
CA PRO A 268 -9.89 -45.98 -5.84
C PRO A 268 -10.32 -46.14 -4.37
N THR A 269 -11.55 -46.48 -4.16
CA THR A 269 -12.11 -46.69 -2.82
C THR A 269 -11.75 -48.06 -2.22
N GLY A 270 -11.46 -49.04 -3.07
CA GLY A 270 -11.22 -50.44 -2.66
C GLY A 270 -12.45 -51.19 -2.20
N VAL A 271 -13.66 -50.63 -2.38
CA VAL A 271 -14.92 -51.22 -1.98
C VAL A 271 -15.97 -51.06 -3.08
N SER A 272 -16.96 -51.96 -3.15
CA SER A 272 -18.04 -51.82 -4.11
C SER A 272 -19.09 -50.78 -3.61
N LEU A 273 -19.64 -50.01 -4.55
CA LEU A 273 -20.66 -49.01 -4.26
C LEU A 273 -21.88 -49.63 -3.57
N ASN A 274 -22.36 -50.76 -4.03
CA ASN A 274 -23.54 -51.44 -3.44
C ASN A 274 -23.27 -51.90 -2.01
N THR A 275 -22.11 -52.46 -1.73
CA THR A 275 -21.72 -52.89 -0.38
C THR A 275 -21.63 -51.71 0.58
N MET A 276 -20.99 -50.61 0.15
CA MET A 276 -20.91 -49.42 0.95
C MET A 276 -22.29 -48.80 1.18
N ALA A 277 -23.11 -48.66 0.14
CA ALA A 277 -24.45 -48.09 0.25
C ALA A 277 -25.38 -48.92 1.17
N LYS A 278 -25.25 -50.24 1.15
CA LYS A 278 -26.00 -51.10 2.09
C LYS A 278 -25.58 -50.86 3.52
N LYS A 279 -24.29 -50.82 3.80
CA LYS A 279 -23.75 -50.55 5.12
C LYS A 279 -24.12 -49.16 5.63
N GLU A 280 -24.09 -48.18 4.75
CA GLU A 280 -24.54 -46.81 5.04
C GLU A 280 -26.01 -46.77 5.45
N LEU A 281 -26.86 -47.46 4.71
CA LEU A 281 -28.27 -47.58 5.03
C LEU A 281 -28.50 -48.26 6.39
N ASP A 282 -27.80 -49.38 6.64
CA ASP A 282 -27.87 -50.13 7.90
C ASP A 282 -27.43 -49.29 9.11
N SER A 283 -26.60 -48.27 8.88
CA SER A 283 -26.06 -47.37 9.92
C SER A 283 -26.87 -46.06 10.07
N CYS A 284 -27.75 -45.74 9.10
CA CYS A 284 -28.61 -44.57 9.16
C CYS A 284 -29.76 -44.73 10.17
N PRO A 285 -30.16 -43.65 10.87
CA PRO A 285 -31.38 -43.65 11.67
C PRO A 285 -32.60 -44.02 10.81
N THR A 286 -33.39 -44.99 11.24
CA THR A 286 -34.60 -45.46 10.54
C THR A 286 -35.64 -44.35 10.35
N SER A 287 -35.62 -43.33 11.22
CA SER A 287 -36.47 -42.14 11.13
C SER A 287 -36.25 -41.30 9.86
N LEU A 288 -35.11 -41.46 9.18
CA LEU A 288 -34.81 -40.77 7.92
C LEU A 288 -35.53 -41.40 6.72
N GLY A 289 -36.02 -42.66 6.83
CA GLY A 289 -36.80 -43.35 5.80
C GLY A 289 -36.06 -43.52 4.47
N TYR A 290 -34.73 -43.56 4.44
CA TYR A 290 -33.97 -43.72 3.21
C TYR A 290 -34.08 -45.13 2.64
N THR A 291 -34.08 -45.23 1.31
CA THR A 291 -33.93 -46.49 0.58
C THR A 291 -32.49 -46.70 0.13
N GLN A 292 -32.10 -47.97 -0.09
CA GLN A 292 -30.76 -48.29 -0.62
C GLN A 292 -30.51 -47.58 -1.96
N SER A 293 -31.50 -47.51 -2.85
CA SER A 293 -31.37 -46.80 -4.11
C SER A 293 -31.08 -45.32 -3.94
N GLN A 294 -31.71 -44.65 -2.98
CA GLN A 294 -31.45 -43.24 -2.67
C GLN A 294 -30.03 -43.02 -2.13
N ILE A 295 -29.57 -43.91 -1.26
CA ILE A 295 -28.18 -43.85 -0.75
C ILE A 295 -27.19 -44.10 -1.89
N THR A 296 -27.39 -45.19 -2.68
CA THR A 296 -26.54 -45.53 -3.83
C THR A 296 -26.43 -44.38 -4.83
N ASN A 297 -27.53 -43.73 -5.18
CA ASN A 297 -27.55 -42.61 -6.10
C ASN A 297 -26.81 -41.38 -5.55
N SER A 298 -26.94 -41.12 -4.24
CA SER A 298 -26.25 -40.00 -3.59
C SER A 298 -24.73 -40.24 -3.45
N MET A 299 -24.32 -41.51 -3.29
CA MET A 299 -22.92 -41.92 -3.18
C MET A 299 -22.24 -42.06 -4.53
N ASN A 300 -22.98 -42.41 -5.60
CA ASN A 300 -22.40 -42.68 -6.90
C ASN A 300 -21.84 -41.40 -7.55
N PRO A 301 -20.49 -41.25 -7.68
CA PRO A 301 -19.91 -40.05 -8.28
C PRO A 301 -20.38 -39.80 -9.72
N SER A 302 -20.69 -40.85 -10.48
CA SER A 302 -21.21 -40.76 -11.87
C SER A 302 -22.58 -40.08 -11.98
N THR A 303 -23.32 -39.96 -10.88
CA THR A 303 -24.57 -39.18 -10.82
C THR A 303 -24.35 -37.68 -11.03
N TYR A 304 -23.16 -37.21 -10.78
CA TYR A 304 -22.83 -35.79 -10.79
C TYR A 304 -21.96 -35.45 -11.99
N ALA A 305 -22.53 -34.85 -13.02
CA ALA A 305 -21.77 -34.34 -14.16
C ALA A 305 -20.73 -33.30 -13.70
N THR A 306 -19.58 -33.31 -14.35
CA THR A 306 -18.47 -32.37 -14.02
C THR A 306 -18.90 -30.91 -14.13
N SER A 307 -19.93 -30.59 -14.92
CA SER A 307 -20.50 -29.25 -15.05
C SER A 307 -21.58 -28.92 -14.00
N SER A 308 -21.97 -29.90 -13.17
CA SER A 308 -23.03 -29.70 -12.18
C SER A 308 -22.52 -28.92 -10.96
N ARG A 309 -23.42 -28.12 -10.35
CA ARG A 309 -23.11 -27.41 -9.10
C ARG A 309 -22.67 -28.35 -7.99
N GLN A 310 -23.23 -29.54 -7.91
CA GLN A 310 -22.97 -30.55 -6.90
C GLN A 310 -21.58 -31.19 -7.05
N PHE A 311 -20.93 -31.07 -8.21
CA PHE A 311 -19.58 -31.58 -8.43
C PHE A 311 -18.52 -30.98 -7.49
N TYR A 312 -18.76 -29.77 -6.97
CA TYR A 312 -17.89 -29.14 -5.99
C TYR A 312 -17.78 -29.91 -4.65
N GLN A 313 -18.65 -30.90 -4.39
CA GLN A 313 -18.45 -31.79 -3.24
C GLN A 313 -17.14 -32.58 -3.29
N PHE A 314 -16.54 -32.75 -4.47
CA PHE A 314 -15.26 -33.43 -4.69
C PHE A 314 -14.07 -32.48 -4.61
N ALA A 315 -14.28 -31.16 -4.46
CA ALA A 315 -13.18 -30.22 -4.37
C ALA A 315 -12.31 -30.48 -3.14
N GLN A 316 -10.99 -30.46 -3.34
CA GLN A 316 -10.03 -30.60 -2.25
C GLN A 316 -10.03 -29.34 -1.38
N LEU A 317 -10.25 -29.52 -0.07
CA LEU A 317 -10.53 -28.43 0.88
C LEU A 317 -9.31 -27.97 1.69
N ASN A 318 -8.23 -28.76 1.72
CA ASN A 318 -7.04 -28.54 2.55
C ASN A 318 -5.86 -27.91 1.80
N LYS A 319 -6.15 -27.02 0.84
CA LYS A 319 -5.13 -26.24 0.10
C LYS A 319 -4.98 -24.81 0.61
N GLY A 320 -5.74 -24.43 1.64
CA GLY A 320 -5.72 -23.08 2.20
C GLY A 320 -6.44 -22.04 1.35
N TYR A 321 -6.10 -20.79 1.58
CA TYR A 321 -6.66 -19.66 0.86
C TYR A 321 -6.34 -19.73 -0.63
N SER A 322 -7.38 -19.70 -1.46
CA SER A 322 -7.24 -19.88 -2.91
C SER A 322 -6.61 -18.68 -3.63
N GLY A 323 -6.67 -17.48 -3.02
CA GLY A 323 -6.26 -16.23 -3.68
C GLY A 323 -7.28 -15.69 -4.69
N LEU A 324 -8.42 -16.37 -4.87
CA LEU A 324 -9.42 -16.05 -5.89
C LEU A 324 -10.43 -14.99 -5.44
N PHE A 325 -10.58 -14.79 -4.13
CA PHE A 325 -11.60 -13.90 -3.55
C PHE A 325 -10.98 -12.80 -2.69
N SER A 326 -11.52 -11.58 -2.80
CA SER A 326 -11.36 -10.54 -1.78
C SER A 326 -12.44 -10.65 -0.71
N ALA A 327 -12.21 -10.00 0.44
CA ALA A 327 -13.22 -9.89 1.49
C ALA A 327 -14.51 -9.24 0.98
N ASP A 328 -14.40 -8.23 0.11
CA ASP A 328 -15.55 -7.52 -0.46
C ASP A 328 -16.37 -8.41 -1.40
N GLN A 329 -15.73 -9.27 -2.18
CA GLN A 329 -16.42 -10.22 -3.04
C GLN A 329 -17.18 -11.27 -2.22
N LEU A 330 -16.59 -11.80 -1.15
CA LEU A 330 -17.30 -12.70 -0.23
C LEU A 330 -18.45 -11.98 0.49
N ASN A 331 -18.24 -10.74 0.94
CA ASN A 331 -19.30 -9.92 1.54
C ASN A 331 -20.43 -9.59 0.55
N ALA A 332 -20.10 -9.30 -0.70
CA ALA A 332 -21.08 -9.07 -1.75
C ALA A 332 -21.95 -10.34 -2.00
N PHE A 333 -21.32 -11.52 -2.02
CA PHE A 333 -22.06 -12.77 -2.13
C PHE A 333 -23.00 -12.99 -0.93
N ILE A 334 -22.52 -12.76 0.31
CA ILE A 334 -23.36 -12.84 1.51
C ILE A 334 -24.54 -11.87 1.37
N ALA A 335 -24.30 -10.63 0.95
CA ALA A 335 -25.32 -9.59 0.79
C ALA A 335 -26.28 -9.81 -0.39
N SER A 336 -26.02 -10.78 -1.27
CA SER A 336 -26.87 -11.05 -2.45
C SER A 336 -28.27 -11.51 -2.07
N THR A 337 -28.46 -12.06 -0.87
CA THR A 337 -29.77 -12.53 -0.38
C THR A 337 -30.27 -11.67 0.79
N ALA A 338 -31.59 -11.62 0.97
CA ALA A 338 -32.20 -10.92 2.12
C ALA A 338 -31.76 -11.53 3.47
N LYS A 339 -31.66 -12.86 3.55
CA LYS A 339 -31.16 -13.57 4.75
C LYS A 339 -29.71 -13.21 5.04
N GLY A 340 -28.86 -13.15 4.00
CA GLY A 340 -27.46 -12.79 4.17
C GLY A 340 -27.28 -11.36 4.67
N ARG A 341 -28.06 -10.41 4.14
CA ARG A 341 -28.03 -9.01 4.61
C ARG A 341 -28.44 -8.84 6.06
N SER A 342 -29.36 -9.66 6.56
CA SER A 342 -29.85 -9.61 7.96
C SER A 342 -29.16 -10.58 8.90
N GLY A 343 -28.35 -11.49 8.37
CA GLY A 343 -27.67 -12.55 9.14
C GLY A 343 -26.35 -12.11 9.76
N ALA A 344 -25.92 -12.86 10.76
CA ALA A 344 -24.65 -12.61 11.48
C ALA A 344 -23.38 -12.86 10.62
N LEU A 345 -23.52 -13.43 9.41
CA LEU A 345 -22.43 -13.58 8.44
C LEU A 345 -22.13 -12.29 7.68
N MET A 346 -23.01 -11.30 7.71
CA MET A 346 -22.79 -10.02 7.01
C MET A 346 -21.50 -9.34 7.48
N GLY A 347 -20.64 -8.97 6.53
CA GLY A 347 -19.35 -8.28 6.81
C GLY A 347 -18.22 -9.19 7.34
N THR A 348 -18.37 -10.53 7.24
CA THR A 348 -17.37 -11.48 7.75
C THR A 348 -16.40 -12.00 6.69
N GLY A 349 -16.43 -11.51 5.47
CA GLY A 349 -15.61 -12.01 4.36
C GLY A 349 -14.11 -12.08 4.68
N GLN A 350 -13.57 -11.08 5.39
CA GLN A 350 -12.17 -11.09 5.80
C GLN A 350 -11.86 -12.20 6.79
N TYR A 351 -12.77 -12.52 7.72
CA TYR A 351 -12.55 -13.57 8.73
C TYR A 351 -12.43 -14.96 8.09
N PHE A 352 -13.15 -15.22 6.99
CA PHE A 352 -13.02 -16.47 6.22
C PHE A 352 -11.64 -16.57 5.54
N ILE A 353 -11.15 -15.47 4.95
CA ILE A 353 -9.83 -15.42 4.34
C ILE A 353 -8.72 -15.64 5.37
N ASP A 354 -8.82 -14.98 6.52
CA ASP A 354 -7.82 -15.08 7.59
C ASP A 354 -7.81 -16.48 8.20
N ALA A 355 -8.99 -17.08 8.42
CA ALA A 355 -9.11 -18.46 8.88
C ALA A 355 -8.53 -19.46 7.86
N ALA A 356 -8.78 -19.25 6.56
CA ALA A 356 -8.25 -20.08 5.49
C ALA A 356 -6.72 -20.05 5.43
N ARG A 357 -6.13 -18.87 5.58
CA ARG A 357 -4.65 -18.69 5.63
C ARG A 357 -4.03 -19.33 6.87
N LEU A 358 -4.70 -19.21 8.01
CA LEU A 358 -4.17 -19.66 9.30
C LEU A 358 -4.24 -21.18 9.46
N TYR A 359 -5.32 -21.81 8.98
CA TYR A 359 -5.60 -23.24 9.21
C TYR A 359 -5.55 -24.10 7.96
N GLY A 360 -5.17 -23.54 6.81
CA GLY A 360 -5.01 -24.30 5.57
C GLY A 360 -6.32 -24.83 4.97
N VAL A 361 -7.46 -24.21 5.29
CA VAL A 361 -8.80 -24.59 4.81
C VAL A 361 -9.28 -23.65 3.73
N ASN A 362 -9.94 -24.17 2.68
CA ASN A 362 -10.47 -23.34 1.60
C ASN A 362 -11.53 -22.33 2.13
N GLU A 363 -11.39 -21.04 1.81
CA GLU A 363 -12.27 -19.96 2.29
C GLU A 363 -13.69 -20.08 1.76
N VAL A 364 -13.84 -20.55 0.51
CA VAL A 364 -15.16 -20.72 -0.12
C VAL A 364 -15.93 -21.85 0.54
N TYR A 365 -15.24 -22.94 0.84
CA TYR A 365 -15.83 -24.02 1.61
C TYR A 365 -16.26 -23.56 3.01
N LEU A 366 -15.41 -22.85 3.72
CA LEU A 366 -15.75 -22.32 5.06
C LEU A 366 -17.01 -21.45 5.01
N LEU A 367 -17.10 -20.55 4.04
CA LEU A 367 -18.28 -19.70 3.87
C LEU A 367 -19.52 -20.51 3.46
N ALA A 368 -19.41 -21.39 2.47
CA ALA A 368 -20.52 -22.21 2.00
C ALA A 368 -21.08 -23.10 3.12
N HIS A 369 -20.22 -23.72 3.90
CA HIS A 369 -20.61 -24.55 5.05
C HIS A 369 -21.31 -23.71 6.12
N ALA A 370 -20.75 -22.55 6.49
CA ALA A 370 -21.39 -21.64 7.44
C ALA A 370 -22.77 -21.15 6.94
N ILE A 371 -22.92 -20.87 5.65
CA ILE A 371 -24.21 -20.47 5.04
C ILE A 371 -25.27 -21.57 5.20
N VAL A 372 -24.91 -22.81 4.88
CA VAL A 372 -25.85 -23.93 4.94
C VAL A 372 -26.26 -24.23 6.39
N GLU A 373 -25.30 -24.42 7.28
CA GLU A 373 -25.55 -24.80 8.68
C GLU A 373 -26.26 -23.69 9.49
N SER A 374 -25.97 -22.43 9.18
CA SER A 374 -26.54 -21.30 9.91
C SER A 374 -27.76 -20.65 9.24
N GLY A 375 -28.16 -21.12 8.05
CA GLY A 375 -29.20 -20.48 7.27
C GLY A 375 -28.85 -19.01 6.95
N TRP A 376 -27.65 -18.76 6.40
CA TRP A 376 -27.12 -17.43 6.12
C TRP A 376 -26.82 -16.60 7.39
N GLY A 377 -26.51 -17.24 8.50
CA GLY A 377 -26.26 -16.56 9.78
C GLY A 377 -27.53 -16.15 10.53
N THR A 378 -28.70 -16.70 10.15
CA THR A 378 -29.99 -16.35 10.79
C THR A 378 -30.43 -17.33 11.86
N SER A 379 -29.77 -18.48 12.00
CA SER A 379 -30.10 -19.48 13.03
C SER A 379 -29.84 -18.95 14.45
N THR A 380 -30.48 -19.55 15.44
CA THR A 380 -30.32 -19.16 16.86
C THR A 380 -28.87 -19.24 17.33
N LEU A 381 -28.12 -20.26 16.91
CA LEU A 381 -26.70 -20.43 17.27
C LEU A 381 -25.82 -19.38 16.58
N ALA A 382 -26.15 -19.01 15.34
CA ALA A 382 -25.39 -18.04 14.56
C ALA A 382 -25.63 -16.59 14.99
N LYS A 383 -26.85 -16.25 15.47
CA LYS A 383 -27.15 -14.91 16.01
C LYS A 383 -26.40 -14.57 17.30
N GLY A 384 -25.86 -15.59 17.94
CA GLY A 384 -25.11 -15.48 19.18
C GLY A 384 -25.95 -15.75 20.43
N TYR A 385 -25.30 -16.33 21.40
CA TYR A 385 -25.84 -16.63 22.71
C TYR A 385 -25.18 -15.78 23.77
N ALA A 386 -25.97 -14.96 24.47
CA ALA A 386 -25.48 -14.15 25.60
C ALA A 386 -25.30 -15.07 26.82
N TYR A 387 -24.05 -15.32 27.19
CA TYR A 387 -23.70 -16.13 28.37
C TYR A 387 -23.40 -15.20 29.54
N ASP A 388 -23.95 -15.53 30.71
CA ASP A 388 -23.95 -14.68 31.90
C ASP A 388 -22.60 -14.65 32.66
N GLY A 389 -21.72 -15.59 32.40
CA GLY A 389 -20.45 -15.72 33.09
C GLY A 389 -20.59 -16.34 34.50
N LYS A 390 -21.74 -16.98 34.80
CA LYS A 390 -22.02 -17.57 36.11
C LYS A 390 -22.42 -19.04 36.04
N THR A 391 -23.22 -19.41 35.06
CA THR A 391 -23.72 -20.76 34.86
C THR A 391 -22.59 -21.69 34.41
N ALA A 392 -22.31 -22.76 35.13
CA ALA A 392 -21.26 -23.72 34.75
C ALA A 392 -21.61 -24.42 33.42
N VAL A 393 -20.65 -24.45 32.49
CA VAL A 393 -20.72 -25.19 31.21
C VAL A 393 -19.60 -26.22 31.22
N ALA A 394 -19.95 -27.51 31.10
CA ALA A 394 -19.02 -28.62 31.24
C ALA A 394 -18.21 -28.59 32.57
N GLY A 395 -18.89 -28.26 33.68
CA GLY A 395 -18.29 -28.20 35.00
C GLY A 395 -17.41 -27.00 35.30
N LYS A 396 -17.35 -26.00 34.40
CA LYS A 396 -16.50 -24.83 34.50
C LYS A 396 -17.27 -23.55 34.16
N VAL A 397 -16.95 -22.44 34.85
CA VAL A 397 -17.45 -21.10 34.53
C VAL A 397 -16.49 -20.45 33.51
N TRP A 398 -17.06 -19.78 32.52
CA TRP A 398 -16.36 -19.15 31.41
C TRP A 398 -16.56 -17.64 31.43
N PRO A 399 -15.80 -16.84 30.68
CA PRO A 399 -16.01 -15.40 30.62
C PRO A 399 -17.41 -15.03 30.12
N LYS A 400 -18.03 -14.00 30.72
CA LYS A 400 -19.28 -13.42 30.25
C LYS A 400 -19.08 -12.86 28.82
N GLY A 401 -20.04 -13.12 27.93
CA GLY A 401 -19.94 -12.62 26.55
C GLY A 401 -21.03 -13.19 25.63
N THR A 402 -21.00 -12.78 24.38
CA THR A 402 -21.84 -13.35 23.33
C THR A 402 -21.03 -14.37 22.53
N TYR A 403 -21.50 -15.60 22.46
CA TYR A 403 -20.82 -16.70 21.80
C TYR A 403 -21.58 -17.14 20.55
N TYR A 404 -20.86 -17.44 19.47
CA TYR A 404 -21.41 -17.73 18.14
C TYR A 404 -21.03 -19.13 17.69
N ASN A 405 -21.92 -19.78 16.93
CA ASN A 405 -21.64 -21.05 16.27
C ASN A 405 -22.32 -21.07 14.89
N PHE A 406 -21.52 -20.97 13.83
CA PHE A 406 -22.01 -20.93 12.45
C PHE A 406 -22.08 -22.30 11.77
N TYR A 407 -21.50 -23.33 12.38
CA TYR A 407 -21.29 -24.64 11.75
C TYR A 407 -22.06 -25.78 12.45
N GLY A 408 -22.87 -25.45 13.44
CA GLY A 408 -23.60 -26.49 14.18
C GLY A 408 -22.71 -27.45 14.98
N ILE A 409 -21.41 -27.16 15.13
CA ILE A 409 -20.48 -28.06 15.82
C ILE A 409 -20.93 -28.25 17.27
N GLY A 410 -21.10 -29.54 17.69
CA GLY A 410 -21.62 -29.90 18.99
C GLY A 410 -23.14 -29.81 19.14
N ALA A 411 -23.88 -29.52 18.08
CA ALA A 411 -25.33 -29.54 18.05
C ALA A 411 -25.83 -30.96 17.72
N TYR A 412 -25.90 -31.81 18.70
CA TYR A 412 -26.40 -33.20 18.56
C TYR A 412 -27.93 -33.25 18.54
N ASP A 413 -28.52 -34.19 17.82
CA ASP A 413 -29.97 -34.36 17.67
C ASP A 413 -30.75 -34.35 18.98
N SER A 414 -30.19 -34.90 20.05
CA SER A 414 -30.80 -34.93 21.39
C SER A 414 -30.85 -33.58 22.11
N SER A 415 -29.96 -32.62 21.72
CA SER A 415 -29.85 -31.32 22.42
C SER A 415 -29.15 -30.27 21.55
N PRO A 416 -29.66 -29.93 20.37
CA PRO A 416 -28.92 -29.16 19.37
C PRO A 416 -28.53 -27.76 19.85
N LEU A 417 -29.43 -27.04 20.52
CA LEU A 417 -29.12 -25.68 21.00
C LEU A 417 -28.19 -25.66 22.19
N SER A 418 -28.42 -26.53 23.20
CA SER A 418 -27.58 -26.56 24.42
C SER A 418 -26.17 -27.09 24.11
N GLY A 419 -26.06 -28.13 23.28
CA GLY A 419 -24.77 -28.68 22.84
C GLY A 419 -23.96 -27.69 22.01
N GLY A 420 -24.57 -27.07 21.03
CA GLY A 420 -23.92 -26.06 20.18
C GLY A 420 -23.49 -24.80 20.93
N ARG A 421 -24.27 -24.35 21.94
CA ARG A 421 -23.89 -23.25 22.87
C ARG A 421 -22.73 -23.64 23.76
N ALA A 422 -22.80 -24.82 24.36
CA ALA A 422 -21.72 -25.34 25.23
C ALA A 422 -20.40 -25.47 24.46
N MET A 423 -20.46 -25.93 23.20
CA MET A 423 -19.28 -26.00 22.32
C MET A 423 -18.70 -24.61 22.07
N ALA A 424 -19.51 -23.64 21.67
CA ALA A 424 -19.05 -22.27 21.40
C ALA A 424 -18.37 -21.65 22.65
N ILE A 425 -18.94 -21.86 23.83
CA ILE A 425 -18.38 -21.38 25.11
C ILE A 425 -17.05 -22.05 25.40
N LYS A 426 -17.00 -23.40 25.36
CA LYS A 426 -15.76 -24.18 25.61
C LYS A 426 -14.63 -23.83 24.65
N GLN A 427 -14.94 -23.54 23.42
CA GLN A 427 -13.95 -23.18 22.40
C GLN A 427 -13.58 -21.68 22.40
N GLY A 428 -14.24 -20.86 23.23
CA GLY A 428 -13.98 -19.43 23.30
C GLY A 428 -14.42 -18.63 22.05
N TRP A 429 -15.53 -19.03 21.42
CA TRP A 429 -16.05 -18.40 20.21
C TRP A 429 -16.90 -17.16 20.55
N TYR A 430 -16.31 -16.20 21.28
CA TYR A 430 -16.98 -15.01 21.81
C TYR A 430 -17.05 -13.81 20.85
N SER A 431 -16.60 -13.99 19.62
CA SER A 431 -16.83 -13.04 18.50
C SER A 431 -17.08 -13.83 17.22
N ARG A 432 -17.63 -13.17 16.21
CA ARG A 432 -17.83 -13.79 14.88
C ARG A 432 -16.51 -14.26 14.27
N GLU A 433 -15.45 -13.46 14.40
CA GLU A 433 -14.10 -13.81 13.98
C GLU A 433 -13.60 -15.08 14.69
N LYS A 434 -13.69 -15.12 16.03
CA LYS A 434 -13.27 -16.28 16.82
C LYS A 434 -14.07 -17.53 16.52
N ALA A 435 -15.37 -17.39 16.21
CA ALA A 435 -16.22 -18.51 15.84
C ALA A 435 -15.84 -19.10 14.47
N ILE A 436 -15.54 -18.24 13.47
CA ILE A 436 -15.11 -18.70 12.15
C ILE A 436 -13.71 -19.31 12.22
N ALA A 437 -12.75 -18.65 12.86
CA ALA A 437 -11.39 -19.14 12.99
C ALA A 437 -11.32 -20.44 13.83
N GLY A 438 -12.05 -20.49 14.96
CA GLY A 438 -12.09 -21.66 15.82
C GLY A 438 -12.77 -22.87 15.17
N ALA A 439 -13.83 -22.65 14.39
CA ALA A 439 -14.46 -23.71 13.62
C ALA A 439 -13.55 -24.19 12.47
N ALA A 440 -12.87 -23.30 11.77
CA ALA A 440 -11.90 -23.68 10.72
C ALA A 440 -10.79 -24.57 11.31
N ARG A 441 -10.25 -24.21 12.48
CA ARG A 441 -9.30 -25.05 13.21
C ARG A 441 -9.89 -26.41 13.55
N TRP A 442 -11.08 -26.41 14.13
CA TRP A 442 -11.74 -27.65 14.54
C TRP A 442 -11.99 -28.59 13.34
N ILE A 443 -12.43 -28.04 12.20
CA ILE A 443 -12.61 -28.80 10.95
C ILE A 443 -11.28 -29.32 10.42
N ALA A 444 -10.23 -28.48 10.40
CA ALA A 444 -8.90 -28.90 9.96
C ALA A 444 -8.38 -30.06 10.79
N ASP A 445 -8.42 -29.95 12.13
CA ASP A 445 -7.88 -30.94 13.06
C ASP A 445 -8.71 -32.25 13.05
N ASN A 446 -10.04 -32.18 12.95
CA ASN A 446 -10.90 -33.35 13.07
C ASN A 446 -11.20 -34.05 11.74
N TYR A 447 -11.14 -33.34 10.58
CA TYR A 447 -11.51 -33.92 9.28
C TYR A 447 -10.39 -33.86 8.26
N LEU A 448 -9.84 -32.67 8.00
CA LEU A 448 -8.96 -32.46 6.84
C LEU A 448 -7.55 -33.01 7.04
N SER A 449 -7.07 -33.06 8.27
CA SER A 449 -5.71 -33.51 8.64
C SER A 449 -5.71 -34.80 9.45
N ASN A 450 -6.86 -35.46 9.60
CA ASN A 450 -6.96 -36.70 10.36
C ASN A 450 -6.50 -37.94 9.54
N SER A 451 -6.40 -39.09 10.18
CA SER A 451 -6.01 -40.35 9.57
C SER A 451 -7.03 -40.91 8.58
N HIS A 452 -8.26 -40.40 8.58
CA HIS A 452 -9.33 -40.81 7.63
C HIS A 452 -9.20 -40.08 6.29
N GLY A 453 -8.38 -39.01 6.18
CA GLY A 453 -8.13 -38.30 4.92
C GLY A 453 -9.38 -37.63 4.32
N GLN A 454 -10.26 -37.10 5.17
CA GLN A 454 -11.57 -36.54 4.78
C GLN A 454 -11.45 -35.11 4.20
N ASN A 455 -10.62 -34.94 3.20
CA ASN A 455 -10.25 -33.64 2.63
C ASN A 455 -11.18 -33.15 1.49
N THR A 456 -12.37 -33.73 1.37
CA THR A 456 -13.47 -33.26 0.50
C THR A 456 -14.79 -33.36 1.24
N LEU A 457 -15.81 -32.60 0.83
CA LEU A 457 -17.17 -32.73 1.40
C LEU A 457 -17.69 -34.15 1.24
N TYR A 458 -17.43 -34.76 0.07
CA TYR A 458 -17.82 -36.14 -0.17
C TYR A 458 -17.25 -37.10 0.88
N LYS A 459 -15.94 -37.00 1.16
CA LYS A 459 -15.28 -37.87 2.17
C LYS A 459 -15.72 -37.56 3.60
N MET A 460 -16.05 -36.30 3.89
CA MET A 460 -16.62 -35.92 5.20
C MET A 460 -18.00 -36.54 5.43
N ARG A 461 -18.80 -36.68 4.35
CA ARG A 461 -20.14 -37.29 4.44
C ARG A 461 -20.10 -38.82 4.38
N TRP A 462 -19.34 -39.40 3.46
CA TRP A 462 -19.44 -40.83 3.19
C TRP A 462 -18.31 -41.67 3.78
N ASN A 463 -17.20 -41.07 4.17
CA ASN A 463 -16.03 -41.68 4.81
C ASN A 463 -15.70 -43.14 4.36
N TYR A 464 -15.64 -43.35 3.05
CA TYR A 464 -15.33 -44.67 2.52
C TYR A 464 -13.97 -45.22 2.97
N MET A 465 -13.04 -44.34 3.39
CA MET A 465 -11.73 -44.73 3.90
C MET A 465 -11.84 -45.50 5.22
N SER A 466 -12.77 -45.09 6.12
CA SER A 466 -13.03 -45.85 7.35
C SER A 466 -13.64 -47.21 7.03
N PHE A 467 -14.59 -47.24 6.10
CA PHE A 467 -15.17 -48.50 5.70
C PHE A 467 -14.16 -49.44 5.02
N SER A 468 -13.34 -48.94 4.11
CA SER A 468 -12.28 -49.70 3.43
C SER A 468 -11.24 -50.28 4.41
N ARG A 469 -10.85 -49.53 5.44
CA ARG A 469 -9.79 -49.93 6.39
C ARG A 469 -10.32 -50.79 7.55
N TYR A 470 -11.50 -50.44 8.06
CA TYR A 470 -12.00 -50.99 9.32
C TYR A 470 -13.37 -51.68 9.20
N GLY A 471 -14.00 -51.72 8.02
CA GLY A 471 -15.33 -52.24 7.82
C GLY A 471 -16.45 -51.47 8.55
N LYS A 472 -16.20 -50.24 8.97
CA LYS A 472 -17.10 -49.43 9.80
C LYS A 472 -17.53 -48.15 9.11
N ILE A 473 -18.81 -47.77 9.27
CA ILE A 473 -19.33 -46.46 8.94
C ILE A 473 -19.21 -45.59 10.20
N GLU A 474 -18.25 -44.71 10.21
CA GLU A 474 -17.97 -43.85 11.36
C GLU A 474 -17.33 -42.53 10.94
N HIS A 475 -17.27 -41.60 11.87
CA HIS A 475 -16.63 -40.28 11.70
C HIS A 475 -17.18 -39.47 10.53
N GLN A 476 -18.51 -39.52 10.32
CA GLN A 476 -19.19 -38.71 9.33
C GLN A 476 -19.60 -37.38 9.93
N TYR A 477 -19.54 -36.30 9.14
CA TYR A 477 -19.91 -34.96 9.62
C TYR A 477 -21.43 -34.82 9.82
N ALA A 478 -22.20 -35.42 8.93
CA ALA A 478 -23.67 -35.33 8.92
C ALA A 478 -24.33 -36.65 8.49
N THR A 479 -25.56 -36.84 8.87
CA THR A 479 -26.41 -37.99 8.50
C THR A 479 -27.23 -37.73 7.23
N ASP A 480 -27.51 -36.45 6.89
CA ASP A 480 -28.22 -36.08 5.69
C ASP A 480 -27.44 -36.48 4.42
N ARG A 481 -28.06 -37.28 3.56
CA ARG A 481 -27.48 -37.76 2.30
C ARG A 481 -27.15 -36.63 1.31
N GLN A 482 -27.79 -35.47 1.44
CA GLN A 482 -27.61 -34.31 0.56
C GLN A 482 -26.65 -33.27 1.14
N TRP A 483 -26.14 -33.44 2.35
CA TRP A 483 -25.29 -32.47 3.03
C TRP A 483 -24.11 -32.01 2.15
N ALA A 484 -23.33 -32.96 1.62
CA ALA A 484 -22.16 -32.67 0.80
C ALA A 484 -22.51 -31.93 -0.52
N THR A 485 -23.58 -32.36 -1.18
CA THR A 485 -24.06 -31.78 -2.44
C THR A 485 -24.67 -30.39 -2.25
N THR A 486 -25.33 -30.15 -1.11
CA THR A 486 -25.91 -28.85 -0.77
C THR A 486 -24.81 -27.82 -0.57
N ILE A 487 -23.79 -28.14 0.23
CA ILE A 487 -22.66 -27.25 0.45
C ILE A 487 -21.85 -27.07 -0.85
N GLY A 488 -21.60 -28.15 -1.59
CA GLY A 488 -20.93 -28.10 -2.90
C GLY A 488 -21.67 -27.18 -3.89
N GLY A 489 -23.01 -27.20 -3.88
CA GLY A 489 -23.83 -26.28 -4.66
C GLY A 489 -23.59 -24.81 -4.30
N VAL A 490 -23.53 -24.46 -3.00
CA VAL A 490 -23.23 -23.10 -2.53
C VAL A 490 -21.80 -22.71 -2.89
N MET A 491 -20.84 -23.63 -2.77
CA MET A 491 -19.46 -23.38 -3.25
C MET A 491 -19.45 -22.99 -4.73
N SER A 492 -20.17 -23.76 -5.57
CA SER A 492 -20.33 -23.45 -6.99
C SER A 492 -20.88 -22.04 -7.22
N ASP A 493 -21.91 -21.65 -6.47
CA ASP A 493 -22.53 -20.33 -6.61
C ASP A 493 -21.56 -19.20 -6.22
N ILE A 494 -20.76 -19.40 -5.16
CA ILE A 494 -19.73 -18.43 -4.76
C ILE A 494 -18.69 -18.29 -5.88
N TYR A 495 -18.14 -19.39 -6.40
CA TYR A 495 -17.16 -19.34 -7.50
C TYR A 495 -17.77 -18.68 -8.75
N THR A 496 -18.99 -19.04 -9.12
CA THR A 496 -19.68 -18.49 -10.29
C THR A 496 -19.96 -16.99 -10.16
N SER A 497 -20.18 -16.48 -8.94
CA SER A 497 -20.44 -15.06 -8.69
C SER A 497 -19.31 -14.14 -9.14
N VAL A 498 -18.08 -14.66 -9.23
CA VAL A 498 -16.90 -13.94 -9.74
C VAL A 498 -16.45 -14.46 -11.12
N GLY A 499 -17.27 -15.29 -11.79
CA GLY A 499 -17.00 -15.80 -13.14
C GLY A 499 -16.07 -17.00 -13.21
N ILE A 500 -15.83 -17.68 -12.09
CA ILE A 500 -15.06 -18.92 -12.00
C ILE A 500 -15.99 -20.13 -12.19
N ASN A 501 -15.56 -21.11 -12.96
CA ASN A 501 -16.26 -22.38 -13.11
C ASN A 501 -15.29 -23.56 -12.88
N GLN A 502 -15.84 -24.80 -12.89
CA GLN A 502 -15.06 -26.02 -12.63
C GLN A 502 -13.83 -26.16 -13.55
N LYS A 503 -13.91 -25.69 -14.79
CA LYS A 503 -12.82 -25.84 -15.78
C LYS A 503 -11.71 -24.79 -15.57
N LYS A 504 -12.01 -23.63 -14.97
CA LYS A 504 -11.08 -22.50 -14.82
C LYS A 504 -10.94 -22.08 -13.36
N SER A 505 -10.70 -23.02 -12.46
CA SER A 505 -10.71 -22.74 -11.02
C SER A 505 -9.41 -23.06 -10.29
N THR A 506 -8.43 -23.65 -10.95
CA THR A 506 -7.22 -24.18 -10.28
C THR A 506 -7.51 -25.16 -9.13
N LEU A 507 -8.76 -25.62 -8.99
CA LEU A 507 -9.15 -26.58 -7.97
C LEU A 507 -8.72 -27.98 -8.37
N THR A 508 -8.37 -28.79 -7.40
CA THR A 508 -8.26 -30.25 -7.55
C THR A 508 -9.57 -30.88 -7.07
N PHE A 509 -10.18 -31.71 -7.89
CA PHE A 509 -11.34 -32.51 -7.55
C PHE A 509 -10.91 -33.96 -7.37
N LEU A 510 -11.11 -34.51 -6.18
CA LEU A 510 -10.80 -35.89 -5.83
C LEU A 510 -12.05 -36.74 -5.95
N VAL A 511 -12.19 -37.44 -7.05
CA VAL A 511 -13.43 -38.20 -7.39
C VAL A 511 -13.19 -39.67 -7.04
N PRO A 512 -13.98 -40.25 -6.10
CA PRO A 512 -13.82 -41.66 -5.74
C PRO A 512 -14.27 -42.58 -6.87
N THR A 513 -13.56 -43.70 -7.05
CA THR A 513 -13.94 -44.79 -7.96
C THR A 513 -14.22 -46.06 -7.18
N TYR A 514 -15.44 -46.53 -7.24
CA TYR A 514 -15.90 -47.77 -6.61
C TYR A 514 -15.62 -48.99 -7.48
N LEU A 515 -15.41 -50.17 -6.81
CA LEU A 515 -15.29 -51.45 -7.48
C LEU A 515 -16.60 -51.88 -8.13
#